data_b78cbfd69d13c922d61425c902fe0735
#
_entry.id   b78cbfd69d13c922d61425c902fe0735
#
_cell.length_a   1.000
_cell.length_b   1.000
_cell.length_c   1.000
_cell.angle_alpha   90.00
_cell.angle_beta   90.00
_cell.angle_gamma   90.00
#
_symmetry.space_group_name_H-M   'P 1'
#
loop_
_entity.id
_entity.type
_entity.pdbx_description
1 polymer ?
#
loop_
_entity_poly.entity_id
_entity_poly.type
_entity_poly.pdbx_seq_one_letter_code
_entity_poly.pdbx_strand_id
1 'polypeptide(L)' 'MNYYYNETSKSFTVTTNFKYNPVPKGFVEITKEEYEILQEELNVKEVNENVESE' A
#
# COMPACT_ATOMS: atom_id res chain seq x y z
N MET A 1 -5.88 -13.58 -0.86
CA MET A 1 -5.25 -12.50 -0.09
C MET A 1 -6.04 -11.21 -0.23
N ASN A 2 -6.04 -10.43 0.82
CA ASN A 2 -6.78 -9.17 0.84
C ASN A 2 -5.79 -8.04 1.03
N TYR A 3 -5.92 -7.01 0.20
CA TYR A 3 -4.98 -5.88 0.20
C TYR A 3 -5.71 -4.62 0.62
N TYR A 4 -5.06 -3.84 1.48
CA TYR A 4 -5.64 -2.59 1.99
C TYR A 4 -4.60 -1.50 1.92
N TYR A 5 -5.06 -0.29 1.69
CA TYR A 5 -4.17 0.85 1.53
C TYR A 5 -4.68 2.03 2.35
N ASN A 6 -3.78 2.66 3.09
CA ASN A 6 -4.07 3.86 3.84
C ASN A 6 -3.42 5.03 3.13
N GLU A 7 -4.26 5.84 2.50
CA GLU A 7 -3.77 6.95 1.70
C GLU A 7 -3.12 8.03 2.56
N THR A 8 -3.62 8.21 3.76
CA THR A 8 -3.09 9.25 4.64
C THR A 8 -1.68 8.95 5.09
N SER A 9 -1.44 7.72 5.51
CA SER A 9 -0.12 7.31 6.01
C SER A 9 0.73 6.65 4.94
N LYS A 10 0.15 6.41 3.74
CA LYS A 10 0.84 5.72 2.66
C LYS A 10 1.30 4.34 3.07
N SER A 11 0.44 3.64 3.81
CA SER A 11 0.75 2.32 4.34
C SER A 11 -0.10 1.26 3.68
N PHE A 12 0.43 0.04 3.64
CA PHE A 12 -0.28 -1.10 3.10
C PHE A 12 -0.45 -2.16 4.18
N THR A 13 -1.56 -2.88 4.10
CA THR A 13 -1.81 -4.03 4.96
C THR A 13 -2.30 -5.17 4.09
N VAL A 14 -1.69 -6.33 4.28
CA VAL A 14 -2.08 -7.53 3.52
C VAL A 14 -2.47 -8.61 4.51
N THR A 15 -3.64 -9.19 4.30
CA THR A 15 -4.10 -10.31 5.12
C THR A 15 -4.22 -11.55 4.24
N THR A 16 -3.86 -12.69 4.80
CA THR A 16 -3.86 -13.95 4.04
C THR A 16 -5.03 -14.84 4.40
N ASN A 17 -5.33 -14.96 5.68
CA ASN A 17 -6.31 -15.93 6.14
C ASN A 17 -7.64 -15.33 6.54
N PHE A 18 -7.76 -14.03 6.49
CA PHE A 18 -9.00 -13.37 6.89
C PHE A 18 -9.15 -12.05 6.17
N LYS A 19 -10.34 -11.51 6.25
CA LYS A 19 -10.65 -10.21 5.69
C LYS A 19 -11.17 -9.34 6.82
N TYR A 20 -10.71 -8.11 6.86
CA TYR A 20 -11.18 -7.18 7.87
C TYR A 20 -12.68 -6.92 7.69
N ASN A 21 -13.40 -6.90 8.81
CA ASN A 21 -14.82 -6.60 8.78
C ASN A 21 -15.23 -5.98 10.10
N PRO A 22 -15.38 -4.66 10.19
CA PRO A 22 -15.16 -3.70 9.12
C PRO A 22 -13.69 -3.40 8.88
N VAL A 23 -13.41 -2.79 7.74
CA VAL A 23 -12.06 -2.37 7.40
C VAL A 23 -11.63 -1.26 8.35
N PRO A 24 -10.39 -1.30 8.84
CA PRO A 24 -9.91 -0.25 9.75
C PRO A 24 -10.06 1.14 9.15
N LYS A 25 -10.29 2.11 10.02
CA LYS A 25 -10.50 3.47 9.57
C LYS A 25 -9.25 3.97 8.86
N GLY A 26 -9.46 4.63 7.73
CA GLY A 26 -8.35 5.16 6.95
C GLY A 26 -7.84 4.21 5.89
N PHE A 27 -8.22 2.95 5.99
CA PHE A 27 -7.82 1.96 4.99
C PHE A 27 -8.98 1.70 4.03
N VAL A 28 -8.63 1.38 2.79
CA VAL A 28 -9.60 0.95 1.80
C VAL A 28 -9.10 -0.34 1.18
N GLU A 29 -10.04 -1.20 0.84
CA GLU A 29 -9.69 -2.47 0.19
C GLU A 29 -9.36 -2.19 -1.27
N ILE A 30 -8.24 -2.73 -1.73
CA ILE A 30 -7.80 -2.56 -3.11
C ILE A 30 -7.53 -3.92 -3.71
N THR A 31 -7.37 -3.97 -5.02
CA THR A 31 -7.06 -5.20 -5.71
C THR A 31 -5.55 -5.43 -5.69
N LYS A 32 -5.15 -6.66 -6.01
CA LYS A 32 -3.74 -6.97 -6.12
C LYS A 32 -3.07 -6.08 -7.17
N GLU A 33 -3.76 -5.85 -8.25
CA GLU A 33 -3.25 -5.03 -9.32
C GLU A 33 -2.99 -3.61 -8.84
N GLU A 34 -3.95 -3.05 -8.11
CA GLU A 34 -3.79 -1.71 -7.56
C GLU A 34 -2.68 -1.67 -6.54
N TYR A 35 -2.57 -2.70 -5.74
CA TYR A 35 -1.52 -2.80 -4.74
C TYR A 35 -0.14 -2.74 -5.42
N GLU A 36 0.04 -3.49 -6.48
CA GLU A 36 1.31 -3.50 -7.19
C GLU A 36 1.63 -2.14 -7.82
N ILE A 37 0.62 -1.52 -8.40
CA ILE A 37 0.80 -0.21 -9.00
C ILE A 37 1.20 0.82 -7.97
N LEU A 38 0.51 0.83 -6.84
CA LEU A 38 0.81 1.79 -5.78
C LEU A 38 2.19 1.56 -5.19
N GLN A 39 2.55 0.30 -5.00
CA GLN A 39 3.87 -0.02 -4.49
C GLN A 39 4.97 0.46 -5.43
N GLU A 40 4.75 0.27 -6.70
CA GLU A 40 5.71 0.70 -7.70
C GLU A 40 5.90 2.20 -7.69
N GLU A 41 4.79 2.92 -7.57
CA GLU A 41 4.87 4.38 -7.52
C GLU A 41 5.62 4.86 -6.29
N LEU A 42 5.37 4.25 -5.17
CA LEU A 42 6.06 4.62 -3.94
C LEU A 42 7.53 4.24 -3.98
N ASN A 43 7.84 3.09 -4.57
CA ASN A 43 9.22 2.66 -4.71
C ASN A 43 10.01 3.60 -5.59
N VAL A 44 9.41 4.04 -6.68
CA VAL A 44 10.08 4.97 -7.58
C VAL A 44 10.40 6.26 -6.84
N LYS A 45 9.47 6.73 -6.02
CA LYS A 45 9.72 7.92 -5.22
C LYS A 45 10.88 7.71 -4.27
N GLU A 46 10.91 6.57 -3.61
CA GLU A 46 11.97 6.27 -2.66
C GLU A 46 13.32 6.17 -3.35
N VAL A 47 13.34 5.53 -4.49
CA VAL A 47 14.58 5.40 -5.26
C VAL A 47 15.09 6.76 -5.66
N ASN A 48 14.21 7.63 -6.10
CA ASN A 48 14.60 8.98 -6.47
C ASN A 48 15.21 9.72 -5.30
N GLU A 49 14.62 9.58 -4.14
CA GLU A 49 15.14 10.22 -2.94
C GLU A 49 16.52 9.70 -2.59
N ASN A 50 16.71 8.41 -2.72
CA ASN A 50 18.00 7.80 -2.44
C ASN A 50 19.07 8.31 -3.37
N VAL A 51 18.73 8.41 -4.63
CA VAL A 51 19.69 8.91 -5.62
C VAL A 51 20.07 10.34 -5.29
N GLU A 52 19.11 11.11 -4.89
CA GLU A 52 19.38 12.50 -4.55
C GLU A 52 20.25 12.63 -3.32
N SER A 53 20.07 11.75 -2.35
CA SER A 53 20.87 11.84 -1.15
C SER A 53 22.33 11.45 -1.40
N GLU A 54 22.60 10.76 -2.43
CA GLU A 54 23.96 10.38 -2.75
C GLU A 54 24.67 11.47 -3.49
#